data_b284bb91c9ab36ea48dbfb0f0ddb62b0
#
_entry.id   b284bb91c9ab36ea48dbfb0f0ddb62b0
#
_cell.length_a   1.000
_cell.length_b   1.000
_cell.length_c   1.000
_cell.angle_alpha   90.00
_cell.angle_beta   90.00
_cell.angle_gamma   90.00
#
_symmetry.space_group_name_H-M   'P 1'
#
loop_
_entity.id
_entity.type
_entity.pdbx_description
1 polymer ?
#
loop_
_entity_poly.entity_id
_entity_poly.type
_entity_poly.pdbx_seq_one_letter_code
_entity_poly.pdbx_strand_id
1 'polypeptide(L)'
;PLALANAVLTNSEKRSGCMFIDFGADTTTVSVYKNNILRHLAVIPLGGSNITKDICSQQIEEEDAEELKKKYGNAYADKSEDGDDNPTYSLDGKCSIESHLLEDIVEARINEILANVWNQIVLSGYEDKLLAGAIITGGAANLKNMEEAFSNRTKIEKVRMAKESQLSLKGGMVELKKDGTCNTIIALLGAGKENCYRPERPMKPVQVPLFDESGENVEDKRKREKEEAARAAAAAKKAEEEEKLRKATCENLIRNAKELKEAGKYKNALSQLAKARDLGVAEALNQIR
;
A
#
# COMPACT_ATOMS: atom_id res chain seq x y z
N PRO A 1 3.15 -1.97 16.02
CA PRO A 1 2.15 -1.76 17.08
C PRO A 1 2.79 -1.57 18.46
N LEU A 2 3.76 -2.44 18.88
CA LEU A 2 4.36 -2.37 20.24
C LEU A 2 5.12 -1.05 20.48
N ALA A 3 5.94 -0.61 19.54
CA ALA A 3 6.67 0.66 19.64
C ALA A 3 5.70 1.84 19.76
N LEU A 4 4.67 1.86 18.89
CA LEU A 4 3.64 2.89 18.90
C LEU A 4 2.87 2.91 20.22
N ALA A 5 2.44 1.76 20.74
CA ALA A 5 1.78 1.66 22.02
C ALA A 5 2.64 2.13 23.20
N ASN A 6 3.97 1.92 23.12
CA ASN A 6 4.89 2.40 24.15
C ASN A 6 5.11 3.92 24.08
N ALA A 7 5.00 4.50 22.90
CA ALA A 7 5.16 5.93 22.69
C ALA A 7 3.89 6.75 22.97
N VAL A 8 2.71 6.12 22.90
CA VAL A 8 1.41 6.82 22.94
C VAL A 8 0.62 6.52 24.22
N LEU A 9 0.62 5.25 24.66
CA LEU A 9 -0.16 4.82 25.82
C LEU A 9 0.57 5.07 27.12
N THR A 10 -0.15 5.56 28.11
CA THR A 10 0.33 5.64 29.49
C THR A 10 0.36 4.25 30.16
N ASN A 11 1.20 4.09 31.16
CA ASN A 11 1.23 2.84 31.96
C ASN A 11 -0.11 2.59 32.70
N SER A 12 -0.82 3.65 33.07
CA SER A 12 -2.14 3.55 33.68
C SER A 12 -3.16 2.99 32.73
N GLU A 13 -3.20 3.44 31.47
CA GLU A 13 -4.11 2.93 30.44
C GLU A 13 -3.85 1.44 30.14
N LYS A 14 -2.57 1.08 29.92
CA LYS A 14 -2.18 -0.34 29.71
C LYS A 14 -2.54 -1.24 30.87
N ARG A 15 -2.43 -0.74 32.11
CA ARG A 15 -2.73 -1.49 33.33
C ARG A 15 -4.23 -1.66 33.53
N SER A 16 -5.00 -0.57 33.39
CA SER A 16 -6.44 -0.55 33.59
C SER A 16 -7.20 -1.34 32.52
N GLY A 17 -6.62 -1.50 31.37
CA GLY A 17 -7.22 -2.13 30.20
C GLY A 17 -7.72 -1.08 29.21
N CYS A 18 -7.16 -1.11 28.01
CA CYS A 18 -7.55 -0.25 26.91
C CYS A 18 -7.49 -1.00 25.57
N MET A 19 -8.30 -0.55 24.63
CA MET A 19 -8.07 -0.82 23.23
C MET A 19 -7.26 0.33 22.64
N PHE A 20 -6.31 0.00 21.78
CA PHE A 20 -5.49 0.96 21.07
C PHE A 20 -5.58 0.68 19.58
N ILE A 21 -5.99 1.68 18.81
CA ILE A 21 -6.32 1.55 17.40
C ILE A 21 -5.52 2.58 16.62
N ASP A 22 -4.78 2.10 15.63
CA ASP A 22 -4.03 2.91 14.67
C ASP A 22 -4.76 2.85 13.32
N PHE A 23 -5.42 3.95 12.96
CA PHE A 23 -6.11 4.11 11.68
C PHE A 23 -5.13 4.62 10.61
N GLY A 24 -4.45 3.69 9.96
CA GLY A 24 -3.51 3.98 8.88
C GLY A 24 -4.18 4.26 7.53
N ALA A 25 -3.35 4.41 6.49
CA ALA A 25 -3.82 4.57 5.11
C ALA A 25 -4.42 3.27 4.57
N ASP A 26 -3.66 2.18 4.59
CA ASP A 26 -4.08 0.90 3.99
C ASP A 26 -4.59 -0.11 5.02
N THR A 27 -4.25 0.08 6.29
CA THR A 27 -4.59 -0.86 7.35
C THR A 27 -5.02 -0.15 8.62
N THR A 28 -5.93 -0.80 9.36
CA THR A 28 -6.27 -0.42 10.73
C THR A 28 -5.75 -1.50 11.69
N THR A 29 -4.88 -1.10 12.60
CA THR A 29 -4.29 -2.02 13.59
C THR A 29 -5.02 -1.88 14.92
N VAL A 30 -5.53 -3.00 15.42
CA VAL A 30 -6.25 -3.09 16.71
C VAL A 30 -5.40 -3.84 17.71
N SER A 31 -5.17 -3.28 18.87
CA SER A 31 -4.46 -3.93 19.96
C SER A 31 -5.16 -3.72 21.31
N VAL A 32 -5.23 -4.77 22.13
CA VAL A 32 -5.85 -4.73 23.46
C VAL A 32 -4.78 -4.94 24.51
N TYR A 33 -4.72 -4.02 25.46
CA TYR A 33 -3.81 -4.09 26.61
C TYR A 33 -4.58 -4.28 27.91
N LYS A 34 -4.08 -5.14 28.78
CA LYS A 34 -4.57 -5.33 30.16
C LYS A 34 -3.42 -5.79 31.04
N ASN A 35 -3.30 -5.18 32.24
CA ASN A 35 -2.23 -5.46 33.19
C ASN A 35 -0.82 -5.27 32.59
N ASN A 36 -0.64 -4.23 31.75
CA ASN A 36 0.57 -3.91 31.00
C ASN A 36 1.01 -5.00 29.98
N ILE A 37 0.12 -5.93 29.64
CA ILE A 37 0.39 -7.02 28.71
C ILE A 37 -0.49 -6.83 27.48
N LEU A 38 0.09 -7.00 26.28
CA LEU A 38 -0.66 -7.11 25.04
C LEU A 38 -1.46 -8.43 25.05
N ARG A 39 -2.76 -8.33 24.97
CA ARG A 39 -3.70 -9.49 25.03
C ARG A 39 -4.21 -9.91 23.67
N HIS A 40 -4.40 -8.94 22.78
CA HIS A 40 -4.86 -9.19 21.43
C HIS A 40 -4.21 -8.21 20.47
N LEU A 41 -3.93 -8.67 19.26
CA LEU A 41 -3.41 -7.87 18.16
C LEU A 41 -4.02 -8.38 16.86
N ALA A 42 -4.64 -7.48 16.12
CA ALA A 42 -5.17 -7.76 14.79
C ALA A 42 -4.83 -6.61 13.83
N VAL A 43 -4.66 -6.94 12.57
CA VAL A 43 -4.48 -5.98 11.48
C VAL A 43 -5.62 -6.20 10.50
N ILE A 44 -6.42 -5.18 10.30
CA ILE A 44 -7.55 -5.15 9.38
C ILE A 44 -7.05 -4.52 8.09
N PRO A 45 -7.19 -5.15 6.91
CA PRO A 45 -6.71 -4.63 5.63
C PRO A 45 -7.66 -3.56 5.06
N LEU A 46 -8.09 -2.64 5.90
CA LEU A 46 -8.94 -1.50 5.57
C LEU A 46 -8.38 -0.27 6.28
N GLY A 47 -8.34 0.86 5.59
CA GLY A 47 -7.84 2.13 6.13
C GLY A 47 -8.33 3.33 5.32
N GLY A 48 -7.70 4.48 5.51
CA GLY A 48 -8.09 5.74 4.89
C GLY A 48 -8.06 5.73 3.36
N SER A 49 -7.18 4.93 2.74
CA SER A 49 -7.12 4.78 1.27
C SER A 49 -8.36 4.11 0.68
N ASN A 50 -9.08 3.29 1.46
CA ASN A 50 -10.33 2.70 1.01
C ASN A 50 -11.41 3.77 0.85
N ILE A 51 -11.47 4.75 1.76
CA ILE A 51 -12.37 5.91 1.65
C ILE A 51 -12.06 6.71 0.38
N THR A 52 -10.77 6.98 0.11
CA THR A 52 -10.32 7.70 -1.09
C THR A 52 -10.76 6.97 -2.36
N LYS A 53 -10.59 5.64 -2.41
CA LYS A 53 -11.02 4.80 -3.54
C LYS A 53 -12.53 4.83 -3.75
N ASP A 54 -13.32 4.86 -2.67
CA ASP A 54 -14.77 4.98 -2.77
C ASP A 54 -15.18 6.34 -3.34
N ILE A 55 -14.52 7.44 -2.95
CA ILE A 55 -14.72 8.77 -3.53
C ILE A 55 -14.32 8.78 -5.01
N CYS A 56 -13.22 8.12 -5.39
CA CYS A 56 -12.80 7.98 -6.79
C CYS A 56 -13.85 7.31 -7.67
N SER A 57 -14.73 6.47 -7.10
CA SER A 57 -15.84 5.84 -7.85
C SER A 57 -16.81 6.87 -8.43
N GLN A 58 -16.81 8.11 -7.94
CA GLN A 58 -17.57 9.25 -8.46
C GLN A 58 -16.85 9.97 -9.61
N GLN A 59 -15.90 9.32 -10.28
CA GLN A 59 -15.11 9.85 -11.39
C GLN A 59 -14.22 11.05 -10.98
N ILE A 60 -13.75 11.04 -9.74
CA ILE A 60 -12.83 12.02 -9.17
C ILE A 60 -11.42 11.39 -9.15
N GLU A 61 -10.39 12.16 -9.52
CA GLU A 61 -9.01 11.73 -9.47
C GLU A 61 -8.54 11.46 -8.02
N GLU A 62 -7.58 10.55 -7.84
CA GLU A 62 -7.17 10.08 -6.51
C GLU A 62 -6.62 11.21 -5.63
N GLU A 63 -5.86 12.14 -6.21
CA GLU A 63 -5.32 13.29 -5.49
C GLU A 63 -6.43 14.22 -4.99
N ASP A 64 -7.39 14.54 -5.85
CA ASP A 64 -8.53 15.39 -5.51
C ASP A 64 -9.47 14.70 -4.51
N ALA A 65 -9.69 13.38 -4.65
CA ALA A 65 -10.46 12.58 -3.70
C ALA A 65 -9.84 12.56 -2.30
N GLU A 66 -8.51 12.46 -2.23
CA GLU A 66 -7.78 12.52 -0.96
C GLU A 66 -7.87 13.92 -0.32
N GLU A 67 -7.83 14.99 -1.12
CA GLU A 67 -8.03 16.36 -0.62
C GLU A 67 -9.46 16.60 -0.14
N LEU A 68 -10.47 16.15 -0.90
CA LEU A 68 -11.89 16.23 -0.49
C LEU A 68 -12.11 15.52 0.84
N LYS A 69 -11.59 14.30 0.98
CA LYS A 69 -11.65 13.53 2.23
C LYS A 69 -11.02 14.29 3.39
N LYS A 70 -9.82 14.85 3.22
CA LYS A 70 -9.14 15.59 4.29
C LYS A 70 -9.84 16.87 4.68
N LYS A 71 -10.44 17.57 3.72
CA LYS A 71 -11.06 18.88 3.93
C LYS A 71 -12.50 18.78 4.43
N TYR A 72 -13.27 17.87 3.89
CA TYR A 72 -14.71 17.77 4.11
C TYR A 72 -15.15 16.42 4.69
N GLY A 73 -14.26 15.41 4.77
CA GLY A 73 -14.61 14.08 5.26
C GLY A 73 -15.16 14.11 6.68
N ASN A 74 -16.34 13.55 6.86
CA ASN A 74 -17.05 13.48 8.12
C ASN A 74 -17.39 12.02 8.42
N ALA A 75 -16.91 11.51 9.57
CA ALA A 75 -17.11 10.12 9.96
C ALA A 75 -18.51 9.85 10.52
N TYR A 76 -19.19 10.90 10.97
CA TYR A 76 -20.56 10.84 11.46
C TYR A 76 -21.25 12.16 11.16
N ALA A 77 -22.31 12.13 10.36
CA ALA A 77 -23.15 13.28 10.06
C ALA A 77 -24.48 13.14 10.83
N ASP A 78 -24.84 14.17 11.63
CA ASP A 78 -26.16 14.25 12.22
C ASP A 78 -27.16 14.77 11.19
N LYS A 79 -27.86 13.85 10.55
CA LYS A 79 -28.83 14.18 9.49
C LYS A 79 -30.08 14.90 9.98
N SER A 80 -30.19 15.15 11.30
CA SER A 80 -31.34 15.83 11.89
C SER A 80 -31.27 17.35 11.76
N GLU A 81 -30.10 17.92 11.52
CA GLU A 81 -29.87 19.37 11.39
C GLU A 81 -29.85 19.87 9.95
N ASP A 82 -29.73 18.95 8.96
CA ASP A 82 -29.69 19.34 7.56
C ASP A 82 -31.11 19.68 7.06
N GLY A 83 -31.34 20.98 6.83
CA GLY A 83 -32.46 21.41 6.01
C GLY A 83 -32.31 20.94 4.57
N ASP A 84 -33.27 21.28 3.69
CA ASP A 84 -33.31 20.93 2.25
C ASP A 84 -32.08 21.43 1.41
N ASP A 85 -31.07 22.06 2.04
CA ASP A 85 -29.88 22.58 1.40
C ASP A 85 -28.80 21.46 1.32
N ASN A 86 -28.52 20.95 0.10
CA ASN A 86 -27.43 20.05 -0.21
C ASN A 86 -26.29 20.84 -0.88
N PRO A 87 -25.39 21.47 -0.12
CA PRO A 87 -24.29 22.23 -0.69
C PRO A 87 -23.32 21.30 -1.43
N THR A 88 -22.67 21.86 -2.44
CA THR A 88 -21.66 21.13 -3.21
C THR A 88 -20.26 21.48 -2.67
N TYR A 89 -19.49 20.49 -2.31
CA TYR A 89 -18.08 20.64 -1.97
C TYR A 89 -17.24 20.71 -3.25
N SER A 90 -16.39 21.72 -3.33
CA SER A 90 -15.54 21.95 -4.51
C SER A 90 -14.09 22.20 -4.07
N LEU A 91 -13.17 21.72 -4.91
CA LEU A 91 -11.73 22.02 -4.82
C LEU A 91 -11.34 22.86 -6.04
N ASP A 92 -11.08 24.15 -5.81
CA ASP A 92 -10.55 25.13 -6.79
C ASP A 92 -11.16 25.06 -8.21
N GLY A 93 -12.44 24.63 -8.31
CA GLY A 93 -13.14 24.47 -9.59
C GLY A 93 -12.75 23.25 -10.42
N LYS A 94 -11.87 22.37 -9.90
CA LYS A 94 -11.43 21.16 -10.62
C LYS A 94 -12.42 20.02 -10.50
N CYS A 95 -12.89 19.75 -9.30
CA CYS A 95 -13.88 18.73 -9.02
C CYS A 95 -14.94 19.23 -8.06
N SER A 96 -16.12 18.63 -8.11
CA SER A 96 -17.21 18.94 -7.19
C SER A 96 -18.00 17.68 -6.86
N ILE A 97 -18.46 17.60 -5.61
CA ILE A 97 -19.29 16.49 -5.12
C ILE A 97 -20.38 17.06 -4.20
N GLU A 98 -21.56 16.47 -4.24
CA GLU A 98 -22.63 16.81 -3.31
C GLU A 98 -22.23 16.45 -1.87
N SER A 99 -22.52 17.32 -0.91
CA SER A 99 -22.12 17.14 0.48
C SER A 99 -22.65 15.83 1.08
N HIS A 100 -23.94 15.57 0.91
CA HIS A 100 -24.57 14.34 1.42
C HIS A 100 -23.96 13.08 0.81
N LEU A 101 -23.63 13.10 -0.50
CA LEU A 101 -23.02 11.96 -1.16
C LEU A 101 -21.63 11.68 -0.60
N LEU A 102 -20.80 12.73 -0.39
CA LEU A 102 -19.48 12.56 0.21
C LEU A 102 -19.58 12.02 1.64
N GLU A 103 -20.50 12.57 2.44
CA GLU A 103 -20.73 12.15 3.81
C GLU A 103 -21.20 10.70 3.89
N ASP A 104 -22.16 10.31 3.06
CA ASP A 104 -22.63 8.92 2.98
C ASP A 104 -21.51 7.95 2.62
N ILE A 105 -20.66 8.29 1.65
CA ILE A 105 -19.51 7.46 1.26
C ILE A 105 -18.53 7.30 2.43
N VAL A 106 -18.15 8.40 3.07
CA VAL A 106 -17.19 8.41 4.19
C VAL A 106 -17.77 7.64 5.37
N GLU A 107 -19.01 7.94 5.77
CA GLU A 107 -19.69 7.29 6.89
C GLU A 107 -19.84 5.79 6.66
N ALA A 108 -20.28 5.35 5.49
CA ALA A 108 -20.43 3.95 5.15
C ALA A 108 -19.10 3.17 5.30
N ARG A 109 -18.01 3.72 4.78
CA ARG A 109 -16.70 3.07 4.88
C ARG A 109 -16.16 3.07 6.30
N ILE A 110 -16.31 4.16 7.02
CA ILE A 110 -15.93 4.22 8.45
C ILE A 110 -16.73 3.22 9.28
N ASN A 111 -18.04 3.12 9.05
CA ASN A 111 -18.88 2.15 9.74
C ASN A 111 -18.44 0.69 9.48
N GLU A 112 -17.99 0.37 8.27
CA GLU A 112 -17.43 -0.94 7.96
C GLU A 112 -16.12 -1.19 8.72
N ILE A 113 -15.19 -0.21 8.71
CA ILE A 113 -13.93 -0.32 9.45
C ILE A 113 -14.21 -0.50 10.95
N LEU A 114 -15.07 0.32 11.52
CA LEU A 114 -15.44 0.26 12.94
C LEU A 114 -16.13 -1.04 13.31
N ALA A 115 -16.97 -1.60 12.44
CA ALA A 115 -17.58 -2.92 12.64
C ALA A 115 -16.51 -4.02 12.73
N ASN A 116 -15.51 -3.98 11.83
CA ASN A 116 -14.40 -4.92 11.87
C ASN A 116 -13.52 -4.73 13.12
N VAL A 117 -13.25 -3.48 13.50
CA VAL A 117 -12.55 -3.16 14.76
C VAL A 117 -13.29 -3.74 15.96
N TRP A 118 -14.59 -3.49 16.07
CA TRP A 118 -15.41 -4.00 17.16
C TRP A 118 -15.42 -5.53 17.20
N ASN A 119 -15.54 -6.17 16.04
CA ASN A 119 -15.48 -7.63 15.97
C ASN A 119 -14.16 -8.19 16.51
N GLN A 120 -13.02 -7.53 16.25
CA GLN A 120 -11.72 -7.93 16.81
C GLN A 120 -11.69 -7.75 18.34
N ILE A 121 -12.36 -6.75 18.88
CA ILE A 121 -12.46 -6.55 20.33
C ILE A 121 -13.29 -7.67 20.98
N VAL A 122 -14.43 -8.01 20.41
CA VAL A 122 -15.28 -9.14 20.87
C VAL A 122 -14.49 -10.45 20.80
N LEU A 123 -13.80 -10.72 19.69
CA LEU A 123 -12.96 -11.92 19.55
C LEU A 123 -11.82 -11.97 20.59
N SER A 124 -11.38 -10.83 21.11
CA SER A 124 -10.37 -10.78 22.17
C SER A 124 -10.90 -11.29 23.53
N GLY A 125 -12.22 -11.24 23.78
CA GLY A 125 -12.86 -11.55 25.06
C GLY A 125 -12.55 -10.53 26.16
N TYR A 126 -12.21 -9.29 25.78
CA TYR A 126 -11.88 -8.20 26.71
C TYR A 126 -12.83 -7.01 26.62
N GLU A 127 -13.93 -7.09 25.87
CA GLU A 127 -14.87 -6.00 25.64
C GLU A 127 -15.36 -5.32 26.93
N ASP A 128 -15.63 -6.12 27.97
CA ASP A 128 -16.12 -5.63 29.29
C ASP A 128 -14.98 -5.24 30.25
N LYS A 129 -13.71 -5.35 29.86
CA LYS A 129 -12.54 -5.18 30.75
C LYS A 129 -11.69 -3.97 30.41
N LEU A 130 -12.17 -3.11 29.52
CA LEU A 130 -11.44 -1.96 28.98
C LEU A 130 -11.78 -0.68 29.74
N LEU A 131 -11.39 -0.60 31.02
CA LEU A 131 -11.72 0.53 31.89
C LEU A 131 -11.12 1.88 31.44
N ALA A 132 -10.02 1.86 30.67
CA ALA A 132 -9.45 3.04 30.08
C ALA A 132 -10.11 3.40 28.72
N GLY A 133 -10.99 2.55 28.20
CA GLY A 133 -11.73 2.79 26.97
C GLY A 133 -10.87 2.60 25.71
N ALA A 134 -11.11 3.43 24.72
CA ALA A 134 -10.43 3.42 23.43
C ALA A 134 -9.44 4.58 23.30
N ILE A 135 -8.26 4.29 22.79
CA ILE A 135 -7.28 5.28 22.37
C ILE A 135 -7.09 5.11 20.87
N ILE A 136 -7.35 6.14 20.11
CA ILE A 136 -7.26 6.14 18.65
C ILE A 136 -6.18 7.10 18.15
N THR A 137 -5.48 6.71 17.10
CA THR A 137 -4.39 7.46 16.46
C THR A 137 -4.33 7.12 14.97
N GLY A 138 -3.44 7.75 14.24
CA GLY A 138 -3.24 7.53 12.81
C GLY A 138 -3.90 8.59 11.94
N GLY A 139 -3.54 8.62 10.66
CA GLY A 139 -3.99 9.66 9.74
C GLY A 139 -5.50 9.68 9.50
N ALA A 140 -6.12 8.49 9.34
CA ALA A 140 -7.55 8.39 9.10
C ALA A 140 -8.39 8.66 10.37
N ALA A 141 -7.78 8.67 11.56
CA ALA A 141 -8.44 9.08 12.78
C ALA A 141 -8.77 10.59 12.82
N ASN A 142 -8.16 11.40 11.95
CA ASN A 142 -8.38 12.85 11.90
C ASN A 142 -9.65 13.27 11.15
N LEU A 143 -10.45 12.34 10.68
CA LEU A 143 -11.76 12.65 10.12
C LEU A 143 -12.64 13.35 11.16
N LYS A 144 -13.42 14.31 10.69
CA LYS A 144 -14.36 15.02 11.55
C LYS A 144 -15.32 14.02 12.22
N ASN A 145 -15.67 14.25 13.48
CA ASN A 145 -16.60 13.46 14.28
C ASN A 145 -16.22 11.97 14.45
N MET A 146 -14.90 11.62 14.32
CA MET A 146 -14.44 10.23 14.43
C MET A 146 -14.68 9.63 15.83
N GLU A 147 -14.51 10.40 16.89
CA GLU A 147 -14.78 9.96 18.26
C GLU A 147 -16.25 9.60 18.44
N GLU A 148 -17.14 10.40 17.87
CA GLU A 148 -18.58 10.20 17.93
C GLU A 148 -19.03 8.99 17.12
N ALA A 149 -18.53 8.85 15.88
CA ALA A 149 -18.73 7.66 15.06
C ALA A 149 -18.31 6.39 15.80
N PHE A 150 -17.14 6.44 16.45
CA PHE A 150 -16.63 5.32 17.24
C PHE A 150 -17.53 4.98 18.43
N SER A 151 -17.90 5.98 19.23
CA SER A 151 -18.75 5.81 20.42
C SER A 151 -20.14 5.26 20.05
N ASN A 152 -20.74 5.79 18.99
CA ASN A 152 -22.05 5.34 18.50
C ASN A 152 -22.03 3.87 18.05
N ARG A 153 -20.94 3.45 17.38
CA ARG A 153 -20.82 2.09 16.87
C ARG A 153 -20.45 1.07 17.95
N THR A 154 -19.56 1.42 18.87
CA THR A 154 -19.01 0.48 19.87
C THR A 154 -19.68 0.57 21.23
N LYS A 155 -20.48 1.62 21.48
CA LYS A 155 -21.07 1.94 22.79
C LYS A 155 -20.01 2.23 23.88
N ILE A 156 -18.79 2.54 23.49
CA ILE A 156 -17.71 2.94 24.39
C ILE A 156 -17.66 4.47 24.41
N GLU A 157 -18.04 5.04 25.55
CA GLU A 157 -18.08 6.49 25.72
C GLU A 157 -16.69 7.11 25.94
N LYS A 158 -15.76 6.32 26.51
CA LYS A 158 -14.43 6.84 26.83
C LYS A 158 -13.51 6.62 25.64
N VAL A 159 -13.44 7.63 24.78
CA VAL A 159 -12.57 7.70 23.62
C VAL A 159 -11.55 8.81 23.79
N ARG A 160 -10.30 8.58 23.44
CA ARG A 160 -9.22 9.56 23.47
C ARG A 160 -8.47 9.55 22.15
N MET A 161 -8.42 10.70 21.49
CA MET A 161 -7.54 10.91 20.34
C MET A 161 -6.11 11.14 20.80
N ALA A 162 -5.20 10.28 20.35
CA ALA A 162 -3.77 10.41 20.62
C ALA A 162 -3.08 11.17 19.48
N LYS A 163 -3.15 12.49 19.53
CA LYS A 163 -2.56 13.39 18.53
C LYS A 163 -1.04 13.49 18.62
N GLU A 164 -0.47 13.33 19.81
CA GLU A 164 0.97 13.43 20.06
C GLU A 164 1.50 12.17 20.75
N SER A 165 2.75 11.82 20.44
CA SER A 165 3.49 10.81 21.21
C SER A 165 4.08 11.42 22.48
N GLN A 166 4.35 10.58 23.49
CA GLN A 166 5.05 11.00 24.72
C GLN A 166 6.55 11.23 24.48
N LEU A 167 7.04 10.87 23.30
CA LEU A 167 8.45 11.04 22.93
C LEU A 167 8.68 12.45 22.41
N SER A 168 9.62 13.18 23.02
CA SER A 168 10.03 14.49 22.53
C SER A 168 11.14 14.36 21.50
N LEU A 169 10.95 14.97 20.33
CA LEU A 169 12.00 15.10 19.33
C LEU A 169 12.92 16.27 19.68
N LYS A 170 14.21 15.98 19.73
CA LYS A 170 15.25 17.01 19.90
C LYS A 170 15.87 17.28 18.54
N GLY A 171 15.73 18.49 18.02
CA GLY A 171 16.34 18.90 16.74
C GLY A 171 15.34 19.66 15.87
N GLY A 172 15.51 20.95 15.73
CA GLY A 172 14.53 21.89 15.22
C GLY A 172 14.44 22.04 13.69
N MET A 173 14.78 21.04 12.87
CA MET A 173 14.74 21.19 11.42
C MET A 173 13.45 20.73 10.73
N VAL A 174 12.60 19.96 11.42
CA VAL A 174 11.36 19.47 10.82
C VAL A 174 10.21 19.67 11.81
N GLU A 175 9.27 20.55 11.49
CA GLU A 175 8.02 20.61 12.21
C GLU A 175 7.13 19.44 11.77
N LEU A 176 6.99 18.45 12.63
CA LEU A 176 6.06 17.36 12.42
C LEU A 176 4.65 17.77 12.84
N LYS A 177 3.65 17.42 12.04
CA LYS A 177 2.25 17.65 12.38
C LYS A 177 1.90 16.92 13.69
N LYS A 178 1.25 17.64 14.59
CA LYS A 178 0.76 17.11 15.88
C LYS A 178 -0.69 16.63 15.75
N ASP A 179 -0.91 15.72 14.81
CA ASP A 179 -2.22 15.19 14.46
C ASP A 179 -2.30 13.65 14.56
N GLY A 180 -1.25 13.01 15.10
CA GLY A 180 -1.16 11.55 15.20
C GLY A 180 -0.62 10.84 13.96
N THR A 181 -0.58 11.50 12.80
CA THR A 181 -0.11 10.91 11.53
C THR A 181 1.33 10.40 11.62
N CYS A 182 2.20 11.14 12.34
CA CYS A 182 3.62 10.80 12.48
C CYS A 182 3.93 9.92 13.71
N ASN A 183 2.95 9.58 14.53
CA ASN A 183 3.18 8.86 15.80
C ASN A 183 3.90 7.52 15.59
N THR A 184 3.55 6.78 14.54
CA THR A 184 4.18 5.48 14.22
C THR A 184 5.65 5.63 13.85
N ILE A 185 6.01 6.64 13.06
CA ILE A 185 7.40 6.92 12.67
C ILE A 185 8.21 7.34 13.89
N ILE A 186 7.69 8.27 14.68
CA ILE A 186 8.32 8.76 15.93
C ILE A 186 8.55 7.59 16.90
N ALA A 187 7.57 6.73 17.07
CA ALA A 187 7.65 5.58 17.95
C ALA A 187 8.69 4.55 17.48
N LEU A 188 8.80 4.29 16.19
CA LEU A 188 9.81 3.40 15.62
C LEU A 188 11.21 3.97 15.79
N LEU A 189 11.40 5.26 15.53
CA LEU A 189 12.68 5.94 15.76
C LEU A 189 13.09 5.90 17.24
N GLY A 190 12.14 6.14 18.15
CA GLY A 190 12.39 6.08 19.60
C GLY A 190 12.69 4.67 20.13
N ALA A 191 12.16 3.64 19.47
CA ALA A 191 12.43 2.24 19.81
C ALA A 191 13.73 1.71 19.18
N GLY A 192 14.28 2.39 18.18
CA GLY A 192 15.53 2.04 17.51
C GLY A 192 16.71 2.15 18.47
N LYS A 193 17.58 1.13 18.48
CA LYS A 193 18.79 1.08 19.32
C LYS A 193 20.06 1.35 18.54
N GLU A 194 20.02 1.17 17.23
CA GLU A 194 21.17 1.29 16.35
C GLU A 194 20.88 2.28 15.23
N ASN A 195 21.87 3.10 14.89
CA ASN A 195 21.78 3.98 13.73
C ASN A 195 22.27 3.23 12.50
N CYS A 196 21.34 2.80 11.66
CA CYS A 196 21.63 2.13 10.39
C CYS A 196 22.08 3.10 9.28
N TYR A 197 22.02 4.40 9.50
CA TYR A 197 22.51 5.38 8.56
C TYR A 197 24.04 5.34 8.51
N ARG A 198 24.57 4.92 7.38
CA ARG A 198 26.00 5.07 7.06
C ARG A 198 26.10 6.29 6.14
N PRO A 199 26.69 7.42 6.62
CA PRO A 199 26.97 8.54 5.71
C PRO A 199 27.83 7.99 4.59
N GLU A 200 27.44 8.24 3.34
CA GLU A 200 28.30 7.98 2.20
C GLU A 200 29.63 8.68 2.48
N ARG A 201 30.69 7.90 2.62
CA ARG A 201 32.01 8.51 2.72
C ARG A 201 32.16 9.34 1.45
N PRO A 202 32.48 10.66 1.55
CA PRO A 202 32.75 11.43 0.35
C PRO A 202 33.79 10.63 -0.44
N MET A 203 33.41 10.16 -1.61
CA MET A 203 34.36 9.52 -2.50
C MET A 203 35.47 10.54 -2.69
N LYS A 204 36.67 10.27 -2.12
CA LYS A 204 37.84 11.00 -2.54
C LYS A 204 37.84 10.89 -4.06
N PRO A 205 37.95 12.00 -4.80
CA PRO A 205 38.02 11.91 -6.22
C PRO A 205 39.14 10.91 -6.54
N VAL A 206 38.74 9.74 -7.02
CA VAL A 206 39.70 8.77 -7.55
C VAL A 206 40.33 9.51 -8.72
N GLN A 207 41.57 9.93 -8.56
CA GLN A 207 42.36 10.37 -9.68
C GLN A 207 42.52 9.16 -10.59
N VAL A 208 41.58 8.97 -11.51
CA VAL A 208 41.66 7.97 -12.54
C VAL A 208 42.79 8.47 -13.44
N PRO A 209 43.91 7.76 -13.55
CA PRO A 209 44.94 8.18 -14.51
C PRO A 209 44.27 8.31 -15.87
N LEU A 210 44.57 9.42 -16.56
CA LEU A 210 44.00 9.72 -17.88
C LEU A 210 44.33 8.61 -18.89
N PHE A 211 45.44 7.92 -18.68
CA PHE A 211 45.97 6.86 -19.54
C PHE A 211 46.22 5.59 -18.72
N ASP A 212 45.93 4.44 -19.29
CA ASP A 212 46.26 3.13 -18.71
C ASP A 212 47.76 2.79 -18.93
N GLU A 213 48.19 1.63 -18.41
CA GLU A 213 49.57 1.15 -18.58
C GLU A 213 49.96 0.92 -20.05
N SER A 214 49.00 0.88 -20.98
CA SER A 214 49.22 0.77 -22.44
C SER A 214 49.23 2.11 -23.16
N GLY A 215 48.99 3.24 -22.45
CA GLY A 215 48.95 4.57 -23.01
C GLY A 215 47.63 4.93 -23.69
N GLU A 216 46.57 4.10 -23.53
CA GLU A 216 45.23 4.41 -24.02
C GLU A 216 44.44 5.24 -22.99
N ASN A 217 43.60 6.14 -23.53
CA ASN A 217 42.71 6.95 -22.71
C ASN A 217 41.64 6.05 -22.01
N VAL A 218 41.67 6.03 -20.71
CA VAL A 218 40.79 5.17 -19.88
C VAL A 218 39.30 5.46 -20.11
N GLU A 219 38.96 6.71 -20.45
CA GLU A 219 37.57 7.09 -20.75
C GLU A 219 37.09 6.51 -22.10
N ASP A 220 37.93 6.54 -23.10
CA ASP A 220 37.62 6.00 -24.43
C ASP A 220 37.50 4.46 -24.39
N LYS A 221 38.34 3.80 -23.63
CA LYS A 221 38.26 2.36 -23.41
C LYS A 221 36.96 1.95 -22.70
N ARG A 222 36.59 2.65 -21.63
CA ARG A 222 35.31 2.40 -20.91
C ARG A 222 34.10 2.68 -21.81
N LYS A 223 34.18 3.63 -22.72
CA LYS A 223 33.10 3.94 -23.65
C LYS A 223 32.93 2.84 -24.69
N ARG A 224 34.02 2.30 -25.23
CA ARG A 224 33.99 1.15 -26.13
C ARG A 224 33.47 -0.10 -25.45
N GLU A 225 33.94 -0.43 -24.26
CA GLU A 225 33.43 -1.58 -23.48
C GLU A 225 31.94 -1.48 -23.18
N LYS A 226 31.44 -0.29 -22.83
CA LYS A 226 29.99 -0.06 -22.62
C LYS A 226 29.16 -0.20 -23.89
N GLU A 227 29.67 0.29 -25.01
CA GLU A 227 29.01 0.16 -26.31
C GLU A 227 28.99 -1.30 -26.79
N GLU A 228 30.06 -2.04 -26.57
CA GLU A 228 30.15 -3.46 -26.90
C GLU A 228 29.23 -4.32 -26.02
N ALA A 229 29.18 -4.04 -24.71
CA ALA A 229 28.24 -4.67 -23.79
C ALA A 229 26.78 -4.35 -24.15
N ALA A 230 26.48 -3.12 -24.54
CA ALA A 230 25.14 -2.73 -24.96
C ALA A 230 24.72 -3.42 -26.28
N ARG A 231 25.64 -3.57 -27.24
CA ARG A 231 25.40 -4.32 -28.48
C ARG A 231 25.18 -5.80 -28.22
N ALA A 232 25.97 -6.40 -27.34
CA ALA A 232 25.81 -7.80 -26.94
C ALA A 232 24.46 -8.04 -26.23
N ALA A 233 24.05 -7.14 -25.32
CA ALA A 233 22.76 -7.22 -24.65
C ALA A 233 21.58 -7.05 -25.61
N ALA A 234 21.69 -6.16 -26.61
CA ALA A 234 20.67 -5.98 -27.64
C ALA A 234 20.54 -7.19 -28.57
N ALA A 235 21.67 -7.82 -28.92
CA ALA A 235 21.68 -9.05 -29.71
C ALA A 235 21.06 -10.22 -28.95
N ALA A 236 21.36 -10.37 -27.66
CA ALA A 236 20.76 -11.40 -26.80
C ALA A 236 19.25 -11.26 -26.68
N LYS A 237 18.74 -10.04 -26.51
CA LYS A 237 17.28 -9.78 -26.46
C LYS A 237 16.59 -10.13 -27.78
N LYS A 238 17.18 -9.77 -28.92
CA LYS A 238 16.61 -10.15 -30.23
C LYS A 238 16.57 -11.67 -30.43
N ALA A 239 17.63 -12.37 -30.03
CA ALA A 239 17.65 -13.82 -30.12
C ALA A 239 16.60 -14.49 -29.24
N GLU A 240 16.36 -13.94 -28.05
CA GLU A 240 15.29 -14.43 -27.14
C GLU A 240 13.89 -14.18 -27.70
N GLU A 241 13.66 -13.02 -28.32
CA GLU A 241 12.38 -12.70 -28.98
C GLU A 241 12.13 -13.60 -30.19
N GLU A 242 13.15 -13.84 -31.01
CA GLU A 242 13.05 -14.78 -32.14
C GLU A 242 12.76 -16.21 -31.69
N GLU A 243 13.39 -16.64 -30.60
CA GLU A 243 13.12 -17.97 -30.05
C GLU A 243 11.68 -18.09 -29.51
N LYS A 244 11.18 -17.08 -28.82
CA LYS A 244 9.78 -17.03 -28.34
C LYS A 244 8.80 -17.08 -29.51
N LEU A 245 9.08 -16.33 -30.58
CA LEU A 245 8.23 -16.31 -31.79
C LEU A 245 8.25 -17.69 -32.49
N ARG A 246 9.41 -18.33 -32.58
CA ARG A 246 9.53 -19.69 -33.14
C ARG A 246 8.74 -20.72 -32.32
N LYS A 247 8.81 -20.67 -31.00
CA LYS A 247 8.03 -21.54 -30.11
C LYS A 247 6.52 -21.35 -30.31
N ALA A 248 6.05 -20.10 -30.28
CA ALA A 248 4.63 -19.76 -30.47
C ALA A 248 4.11 -20.19 -31.86
N THR A 249 4.92 -20.03 -32.91
CA THR A 249 4.56 -20.46 -34.26
C THR A 249 4.45 -21.98 -34.34
N CYS A 250 5.38 -22.72 -33.72
CA CYS A 250 5.37 -24.17 -33.67
C CYS A 250 4.13 -24.72 -32.94
N GLU A 251 3.78 -24.14 -31.78
CA GLU A 251 2.58 -24.51 -31.02
C GLU A 251 1.29 -24.29 -31.82
N ASN A 252 1.20 -23.18 -32.53
CA ASN A 252 0.05 -22.91 -33.41
C ASN A 252 -0.06 -23.92 -34.54
N LEU A 253 1.06 -24.32 -35.17
CA LEU A 253 1.05 -25.35 -36.23
C LEU A 253 0.62 -26.71 -35.70
N ILE A 254 1.04 -27.10 -34.50
CA ILE A 254 0.63 -28.36 -33.86
C ILE A 254 -0.87 -28.32 -33.51
N ARG A 255 -1.37 -27.20 -32.98
CA ARG A 255 -2.80 -27.04 -32.68
C ARG A 255 -3.65 -27.18 -33.95
N ASN A 256 -3.29 -26.46 -35.00
CA ASN A 256 -3.99 -26.53 -36.29
C ASN A 256 -3.95 -27.96 -36.91
N ALA A 257 -2.83 -28.67 -36.71
CA ALA A 257 -2.70 -30.06 -37.16
C ALA A 257 -3.66 -31.01 -36.41
N LYS A 258 -3.85 -30.80 -35.10
CA LYS A 258 -4.82 -31.56 -34.28
C LYS A 258 -6.26 -31.33 -34.75
N GLU A 259 -6.64 -30.07 -34.96
CA GLU A 259 -7.97 -29.70 -35.46
C GLU A 259 -8.24 -30.31 -36.86
N LEU A 260 -7.26 -30.27 -37.79
CA LEU A 260 -7.36 -30.87 -39.09
C LEU A 260 -7.46 -32.39 -39.03
N LYS A 261 -6.81 -33.05 -38.09
CA LYS A 261 -6.92 -34.49 -37.84
C LYS A 261 -8.34 -34.88 -37.40
N GLU A 262 -8.92 -34.11 -36.47
CA GLU A 262 -10.29 -34.31 -35.98
C GLU A 262 -11.32 -34.08 -37.08
N ALA A 263 -11.06 -33.15 -38.02
CA ALA A 263 -11.86 -32.89 -39.18
C ALA A 263 -11.67 -33.91 -40.34
N GLY A 264 -10.87 -34.99 -40.16
CA GLY A 264 -10.61 -36.05 -41.16
C GLY A 264 -9.70 -35.63 -42.31
N LYS A 265 -9.06 -34.45 -42.27
CA LYS A 265 -8.20 -33.91 -43.33
C LYS A 265 -6.73 -34.29 -43.13
N TYR A 266 -6.42 -35.56 -43.15
CA TYR A 266 -5.12 -36.11 -42.76
C TYR A 266 -3.91 -35.59 -43.57
N LYS A 267 -4.04 -35.37 -44.88
CA LYS A 267 -2.97 -34.84 -45.75
C LYS A 267 -2.57 -33.42 -45.31
N ASN A 268 -3.54 -32.60 -44.96
CA ASN A 268 -3.29 -31.22 -44.52
C ASN A 268 -2.70 -31.19 -43.12
N ALA A 269 -3.14 -32.06 -42.21
CA ALA A 269 -2.58 -32.21 -40.88
C ALA A 269 -1.09 -32.60 -40.93
N LEU A 270 -0.71 -33.55 -41.76
CA LEU A 270 0.69 -33.98 -41.98
C LEU A 270 1.56 -32.83 -42.51
N SER A 271 1.03 -32.02 -43.45
CA SER A 271 1.77 -30.85 -43.94
C SER A 271 2.06 -29.82 -42.85
N GLN A 272 1.11 -29.56 -41.92
CA GLN A 272 1.33 -28.65 -40.78
C GLN A 272 2.35 -29.20 -39.79
N LEU A 273 2.31 -30.51 -39.49
CA LEU A 273 3.29 -31.19 -38.63
C LEU A 273 4.70 -31.15 -39.24
N ALA A 274 4.83 -31.34 -40.55
CA ALA A 274 6.13 -31.21 -41.22
C ALA A 274 6.74 -29.83 -41.06
N LYS A 275 5.91 -28.77 -41.25
CA LYS A 275 6.34 -27.38 -41.02
C LYS A 275 6.75 -27.11 -39.55
N ALA A 276 6.02 -27.68 -38.59
CA ALA A 276 6.35 -27.57 -37.17
C ALA A 276 7.69 -28.26 -36.85
N ARG A 277 7.95 -29.46 -37.43
CA ARG A 277 9.22 -30.17 -37.29
C ARG A 277 10.40 -29.38 -37.84
N ASP A 278 10.23 -28.72 -38.98
CA ASP A 278 11.28 -27.95 -39.65
C ASP A 278 11.69 -26.69 -38.87
N LEU A 279 10.84 -26.20 -37.95
CA LEU A 279 11.18 -25.13 -37.02
C LEU A 279 12.14 -25.57 -35.89
N GLY A 280 12.33 -26.89 -35.68
CA GLY A 280 13.39 -27.45 -34.83
C GLY A 280 13.22 -27.15 -33.32
N VAL A 281 12.02 -26.91 -32.82
CA VAL A 281 11.76 -26.67 -31.39
C VAL A 281 11.69 -28.03 -30.66
N ALA A 282 12.68 -28.29 -29.77
CA ALA A 282 12.84 -29.59 -29.11
C ALA A 282 11.61 -30.04 -28.31
N GLU A 283 10.94 -29.14 -27.65
CA GLU A 283 9.72 -29.45 -26.87
C GLU A 283 8.53 -29.84 -27.76
N ALA A 284 8.42 -29.23 -28.96
CA ALA A 284 7.38 -29.56 -29.91
C ALA A 284 7.60 -30.89 -30.64
N LEU A 285 8.83 -31.29 -30.85
CA LEU A 285 9.18 -32.62 -31.43
C LEU A 285 8.69 -33.79 -30.59
N ASN A 286 8.62 -33.64 -29.26
CA ASN A 286 8.07 -34.64 -28.36
C ASN A 286 6.53 -34.79 -28.44
N GLN A 287 5.83 -33.78 -28.92
CA GLN A 287 4.37 -33.82 -29.10
C GLN A 287 3.96 -34.38 -30.49
N ILE A 288 4.90 -34.50 -31.41
CA ILE A 288 4.67 -35.00 -32.77
C ILE A 288 4.90 -36.54 -32.86
N ARG A 289 5.63 -37.13 -31.91
CA ARG A 289 5.76 -38.57 -31.74
C ARG A 289 4.53 -39.20 -31.09
#